data_341fae046600e766524eb9f0ae3b35f7
#
_entry.id   341fae046600e766524eb9f0ae3b35f7
#
_cell.length_a   1.000
_cell.length_b   1.000
_cell.length_c   1.000
_cell.angle_alpha   90.00
_cell.angle_beta   90.00
_cell.angle_gamma   90.00
#
_symmetry.space_group_name_H-M   'P 1'
#
loop_
_entity.id
_entity.type
_entity.pdbx_description
1 polymer ?
#
loop_
_entity_poly.entity_id
_entity_poly.type
_entity_poly.pdbx_seq_one_letter_code
_entity_poly.pdbx_strand_id
1 'polypeptide(L)'
;HEQTPHHCGRIRAMPFSHAPSSAGLSGDASRRRLSEARVGEPDLQALRRSFFRSYLVAAAFNTQGLQNIGLAYAMEPGLQAVHLDPEAYRAAMARHLTVYNSHPMWAPLLVGVFLSVEVKIAKGLVPPAMLDDVKTTTAYTLSAVGDSFFGGSLLGLWGLSAACLAATGHVLGVAILACGMLVALNLFKAATFVAGYREGFQVLKRLKRLDLINWGRRIKVVNAVMLTVLWMLT
;
A
#
# COMPACT_ATOMS: atom_id res chain seq x y z
N HIS A 1 -13.40 64.95 36.98
CA HIS A 1 -12.41 64.70 38.01
C HIS A 1 -11.80 63.35 37.78
N GLU A 2 -10.58 63.09 37.59
CA GLU A 2 -9.32 63.74 37.72
C GLU A 2 -8.31 63.01 36.89
N GLN A 3 -7.50 63.76 36.17
CA GLN A 3 -6.36 63.29 35.37
C GLN A 3 -5.26 62.74 36.25
N THR A 4 -4.54 61.76 35.76
CA THR A 4 -3.11 61.62 36.07
C THR A 4 -2.36 60.75 35.10
N PRO A 5 -1.06 60.84 35.02
CA PRO A 5 -0.38 61.00 33.74
C PRO A 5 0.47 59.77 33.34
N HIS A 6 0.81 59.81 32.03
CA HIS A 6 1.72 58.91 31.31
C HIS A 6 3.09 58.76 31.99
N HIS A 7 3.50 57.48 32.20
CA HIS A 7 4.92 57.12 32.33
C HIS A 7 5.38 56.33 31.08
N CYS A 8 6.10 57.00 30.25
CA CYS A 8 6.82 56.47 29.11
C CYS A 8 8.08 55.74 29.63
N GLY A 9 8.03 54.40 29.71
CA GLY A 9 9.17 53.56 30.02
C GLY A 9 9.95 53.21 28.75
N ARG A 10 11.17 53.74 28.63
CA ARG A 10 12.14 53.43 27.54
C ARG A 10 12.37 51.95 27.42
N ILE A 11 12.03 51.37 26.27
CA ILE A 11 12.43 50.02 25.87
C ILE A 11 13.91 50.08 25.47
N ARG A 12 14.75 49.49 26.32
CA ARG A 12 16.16 49.31 26.09
C ARG A 12 16.32 48.18 25.08
N ALA A 13 16.77 48.46 23.89
CA ALA A 13 17.15 47.46 22.88
C ALA A 13 18.27 46.60 23.40
N MET A 14 18.05 45.29 23.53
CA MET A 14 19.10 44.31 23.76
C MET A 14 19.74 43.91 22.41
N PRO A 15 21.05 43.78 22.34
CA PRO A 15 21.68 43.34 21.09
C PRO A 15 21.47 41.84 20.92
N PHE A 16 20.79 41.47 19.85
CA PHE A 16 20.77 40.11 19.33
C PHE A 16 22.11 39.84 18.67
N SER A 17 23.01 39.16 19.39
CA SER A 17 24.21 38.57 18.83
C SER A 17 24.32 37.15 19.33
N HIS A 18 23.69 36.22 18.61
CA HIS A 18 24.10 34.82 18.60
C HIS A 18 24.13 34.35 17.15
N ALA A 19 25.29 34.49 16.52
CA ALA A 19 25.62 33.71 15.33
C ALA A 19 25.58 32.21 15.74
N PRO A 20 24.94 31.33 14.94
CA PRO A 20 24.97 29.91 15.25
C PRO A 20 26.41 29.40 15.21
N SER A 21 26.85 28.78 16.30
CA SER A 21 28.14 28.15 16.42
C SER A 21 28.37 27.14 15.28
N SER A 22 29.46 27.31 14.54
CA SER A 22 29.90 26.41 13.46
C SER A 22 30.08 24.94 13.92
N ALA A 23 30.18 24.69 15.22
CA ALA A 23 30.25 23.35 15.82
C ALA A 23 28.93 22.56 15.71
N GLY A 24 27.77 23.24 15.67
CA GLY A 24 26.46 22.59 15.52
C GLY A 24 26.21 22.02 14.11
N LEU A 25 26.70 22.72 13.10
CA LEU A 25 26.52 22.32 11.68
C LEU A 25 27.38 21.10 11.32
N SER A 26 28.57 20.94 11.90
CA SER A 26 29.43 19.77 11.69
C SER A 26 28.87 18.50 12.34
N GLY A 27 28.27 18.62 13.54
CA GLY A 27 27.64 17.51 14.24
C GLY A 27 26.39 16.97 13.53
N ASP A 28 25.60 17.86 12.93
CA ASP A 28 24.37 17.47 12.21
C ASP A 28 24.70 16.80 10.87
N ALA A 29 25.68 17.32 10.14
CA ALA A 29 26.17 16.71 8.89
C ALA A 29 26.81 15.32 9.13
N SER A 30 27.54 15.15 10.23
CA SER A 30 28.11 13.86 10.62
C SER A 30 27.02 12.88 11.05
N ARG A 31 26.01 13.30 11.79
CA ARG A 31 24.84 12.49 12.16
C ARG A 31 24.03 12.08 10.94
N ARG A 32 23.82 12.98 9.97
CA ARG A 32 23.16 12.67 8.69
C ARG A 32 23.94 11.62 7.90
N ARG A 33 25.26 11.77 7.75
CA ARG A 33 26.11 10.78 7.07
C ARG A 33 26.11 9.42 7.76
N LEU A 34 26.08 9.38 9.10
CA LEU A 34 25.97 8.14 9.87
C LEU A 34 24.59 7.49 9.76
N SER A 35 23.52 8.29 9.61
CA SER A 35 22.17 7.76 9.36
C SER A 35 22.03 7.25 7.93
N GLU A 36 22.58 7.95 6.95
CA GLU A 36 22.62 7.51 5.54
C GLU A 36 23.41 6.20 5.37
N ALA A 37 24.49 6.01 6.12
CA ALA A 37 25.31 4.78 6.12
C ALA A 37 24.60 3.57 6.73
N ARG A 38 23.45 3.75 7.40
CA ARG A 38 22.66 2.69 8.05
C ARG A 38 21.35 2.36 7.33
N VAL A 39 21.16 2.89 6.13
CA VAL A 39 19.98 2.59 5.30
C VAL A 39 20.34 1.49 4.30
N GLY A 40 19.66 0.36 4.44
CA GLY A 40 19.77 -0.73 3.47
C GLY A 40 18.81 -0.55 2.30
N GLU A 41 19.02 -1.35 1.27
CA GLU A 41 18.03 -1.53 0.21
C GLU A 41 17.58 -2.99 0.21
N PRO A 42 16.27 -3.26 0.08
CA PRO A 42 15.78 -4.64 0.04
C PRO A 42 16.38 -5.37 -1.16
N ASP A 43 17.07 -6.46 -0.90
CA ASP A 43 17.53 -7.37 -1.94
C ASP A 43 16.36 -8.14 -2.58
N LEU A 44 16.65 -8.86 -3.65
CA LEU A 44 15.64 -9.65 -4.35
C LEU A 44 15.02 -10.72 -3.43
N GLN A 45 15.76 -11.25 -2.47
CA GLN A 45 15.28 -12.28 -1.55
C GLN A 45 14.27 -11.69 -0.56
N ALA A 46 14.54 -10.50 0.02
CA ALA A 46 13.62 -9.78 0.89
C ALA A 46 12.33 -9.41 0.15
N LEU A 47 12.45 -8.89 -1.08
CA LEU A 47 11.29 -8.56 -1.91
C LEU A 47 10.43 -9.78 -2.25
N ARG A 48 11.06 -10.90 -2.61
CA ARG A 48 10.33 -12.18 -2.87
C ARG A 48 9.62 -12.66 -1.62
N ARG A 49 10.26 -12.63 -0.45
CA ARG A 49 9.64 -13.03 0.82
C ARG A 49 8.44 -12.12 1.14
N SER A 50 8.57 -10.81 0.99
CA SER A 50 7.47 -9.85 1.18
C SER A 50 6.33 -10.10 0.19
N PHE A 51 6.63 -10.39 -1.08
CA PHE A 51 5.64 -10.75 -2.09
C PHE A 51 4.84 -11.99 -1.69
N PHE A 52 5.50 -13.11 -1.36
CA PHE A 52 4.79 -14.33 -0.98
C PHE A 52 4.01 -14.17 0.33
N ARG A 53 4.56 -13.46 1.32
CA ARG A 53 3.84 -13.16 2.56
C ARG A 53 2.63 -12.25 2.35
N SER A 54 2.60 -11.44 1.28
CA SER A 54 1.45 -10.59 0.96
C SER A 54 0.16 -11.36 0.64
N TYR A 55 0.26 -12.65 0.28
CA TYR A 55 -0.91 -13.52 0.13
C TYR A 55 -1.60 -13.84 1.46
N LEU A 56 -0.86 -13.72 2.57
CA LEU A 56 -1.35 -13.99 3.92
C LEU A 56 -1.87 -12.74 4.64
N VAL A 57 -1.89 -11.58 3.98
CA VAL A 57 -2.35 -10.32 4.60
C VAL A 57 -3.76 -10.45 5.18
N ALA A 58 -4.67 -11.11 4.47
CA ALA A 58 -6.04 -11.31 4.92
C ALA A 58 -6.23 -12.52 5.86
N ALA A 59 -5.22 -13.38 6.02
CA ALA A 59 -5.33 -14.59 6.85
C ALA A 59 -5.32 -14.29 8.35
N ALA A 60 -4.67 -13.20 8.77
CA ALA A 60 -4.59 -12.76 10.17
C ALA A 60 -5.57 -11.62 10.47
N PHE A 61 -6.83 -11.79 10.08
CA PHE A 61 -7.88 -10.81 10.33
C PHE A 61 -8.27 -10.77 11.82
N ASN A 62 -8.35 -9.56 12.39
CA ASN A 62 -8.76 -9.35 13.77
C ASN A 62 -9.71 -8.14 13.90
N THR A 63 -10.47 -8.06 15.01
CA THR A 63 -11.47 -7.02 15.21
C THR A 63 -10.90 -5.65 15.57
N GLN A 64 -9.66 -5.55 16.03
CA GLN A 64 -9.04 -4.29 16.46
C GLN A 64 -8.32 -3.57 15.32
N GLY A 65 -7.57 -4.29 14.52
CA GLY A 65 -6.71 -3.72 13.47
C GLY A 65 -6.99 -4.26 12.06
N LEU A 66 -8.01 -5.11 11.92
CA LEU A 66 -8.44 -5.76 10.67
C LEU A 66 -7.32 -6.64 10.08
N GLN A 67 -6.63 -6.22 9.05
CA GLN A 67 -5.56 -6.95 8.37
C GLN A 67 -4.15 -6.48 8.78
N ASN A 68 -4.02 -5.67 9.82
CA ASN A 68 -2.76 -5.02 10.22
C ASN A 68 -1.64 -6.02 10.55
N ILE A 69 -1.94 -7.12 11.25
CA ILE A 69 -0.95 -8.15 11.60
C ILE A 69 -0.40 -8.82 10.33
N GLY A 70 -1.30 -9.18 9.40
CA GLY A 70 -0.90 -9.76 8.12
C GLY A 70 -0.07 -8.80 7.27
N LEU A 71 -0.42 -7.49 7.28
CA LEU A 71 0.36 -6.47 6.60
C LEU A 71 1.76 -6.36 7.22
N ALA A 72 1.87 -6.23 8.54
CA ALA A 72 3.14 -6.14 9.24
C ALA A 72 4.03 -7.38 8.94
N TYR A 73 3.45 -8.59 8.95
CA TYR A 73 4.13 -9.82 8.59
C TYR A 73 4.65 -9.82 7.15
N ALA A 74 3.87 -9.28 6.20
CA ALA A 74 4.30 -9.16 4.81
C ALA A 74 5.40 -8.10 4.61
N MET A 75 5.37 -7.03 5.41
CA MET A 75 6.36 -5.96 5.35
C MET A 75 7.68 -6.32 6.00
N GLU A 76 7.68 -7.21 7.00
CA GLU A 76 8.83 -7.51 7.85
C GLU A 76 10.14 -7.78 7.08
N PRO A 77 10.22 -8.65 6.05
CA PRO A 77 11.49 -8.93 5.38
C PRO A 77 12.09 -7.70 4.70
N GLY A 78 11.23 -6.87 4.09
CA GLY A 78 11.65 -5.62 3.47
C GLY A 78 12.08 -4.58 4.50
N LEU A 79 11.36 -4.45 5.61
CA LEU A 79 11.69 -3.52 6.70
C LEU A 79 13.02 -3.85 7.37
N GLN A 80 13.31 -5.14 7.60
CA GLN A 80 14.59 -5.59 8.14
C GLN A 80 15.77 -5.23 7.21
N ALA A 81 15.55 -5.30 5.91
CA ALA A 81 16.57 -4.94 4.93
C ALA A 81 16.76 -3.41 4.81
N VAL A 82 15.70 -2.62 4.99
CA VAL A 82 15.75 -1.14 4.90
C VAL A 82 16.28 -0.50 6.16
N HIS A 83 15.77 -0.92 7.32
CA HIS A 83 16.08 -0.31 8.63
C HIS A 83 17.08 -1.19 9.38
N LEU A 84 18.37 -0.91 9.24
CA LEU A 84 19.44 -1.67 9.90
C LEU A 84 19.57 -1.31 11.38
N ASP A 85 19.06 -0.15 11.79
CA ASP A 85 18.99 0.25 13.20
C ASP A 85 17.75 -0.36 13.88
N PRO A 86 17.89 -1.04 15.06
CA PRO A 86 16.80 -1.69 15.73
C PRO A 86 15.66 -0.74 16.17
N GLU A 87 15.96 0.50 16.51
CA GLU A 87 14.93 1.48 16.90
C GLU A 87 14.14 1.96 15.68
N ALA A 88 14.84 2.28 14.58
CA ALA A 88 14.20 2.63 13.31
C ALA A 88 13.32 1.48 12.78
N TYR A 89 13.79 0.23 12.90
CA TYR A 89 13.00 -0.95 12.54
C TYR A 89 11.73 -1.09 13.38
N ARG A 90 11.83 -0.93 14.72
CA ARG A 90 10.65 -1.01 15.61
C ARG A 90 9.65 0.09 15.29
N ALA A 91 10.11 1.31 15.03
CA ALA A 91 9.25 2.43 14.64
C ALA A 91 8.57 2.17 13.30
N ALA A 92 9.28 1.61 12.31
CA ALA A 92 8.71 1.21 11.03
C ALA A 92 7.65 0.12 11.20
N MET A 93 7.95 -0.92 11.98
CA MET A 93 7.01 -2.00 12.25
C MET A 93 5.73 -1.49 12.95
N ALA A 94 5.85 -0.58 13.93
CA ALA A 94 4.72 0.02 14.62
C ALA A 94 3.79 0.76 13.66
N ARG A 95 4.32 1.46 12.65
CA ARG A 95 3.51 2.12 11.60
C ARG A 95 2.66 1.13 10.80
N HIS A 96 3.15 -0.10 10.59
CA HIS A 96 2.42 -1.12 9.85
C HIS A 96 1.44 -1.93 10.69
N LEU A 97 1.50 -1.82 12.03
CA LEU A 97 0.53 -2.39 12.96
C LEU A 97 -0.70 -1.51 13.21
N THR A 98 -0.77 -0.29 12.66
CA THR A 98 -1.99 0.53 12.69
C THR A 98 -3.12 -0.10 11.87
N VAL A 99 -4.36 0.31 12.12
CA VAL A 99 -5.55 -0.21 11.43
C VAL A 99 -5.35 -0.21 9.91
N TYR A 100 -5.59 -1.34 9.29
CA TYR A 100 -5.44 -1.53 7.85
C TYR A 100 -6.44 -2.54 7.31
N ASN A 101 -7.12 -2.20 6.23
CA ASN A 101 -7.99 -3.11 5.49
C ASN A 101 -7.93 -2.80 3.99
N SER A 102 -7.78 -3.83 3.18
CA SER A 102 -7.86 -3.72 1.72
C SER A 102 -8.27 -5.04 1.09
N HIS A 103 -8.73 -5.00 -0.17
CA HIS A 103 -9.06 -6.22 -0.89
C HIS A 103 -7.80 -7.07 -1.16
N PRO A 104 -7.82 -8.40 -0.95
CA PRO A 104 -6.64 -9.29 -1.05
C PRO A 104 -5.90 -9.25 -2.40
N MET A 105 -6.60 -8.87 -3.48
CA MET A 105 -5.96 -8.72 -4.80
C MET A 105 -5.02 -7.53 -4.87
N TRP A 106 -5.22 -6.51 -4.02
CA TRP A 106 -4.37 -5.32 -3.94
C TRP A 106 -3.25 -5.43 -2.90
N ALA A 107 -3.29 -6.45 -2.04
CA ALA A 107 -2.28 -6.60 -0.98
C ALA A 107 -0.84 -6.61 -1.53
N PRO A 108 -0.49 -7.35 -2.61
CA PRO A 108 0.86 -7.29 -3.17
C PRO A 108 1.24 -5.89 -3.68
N LEU A 109 0.33 -5.21 -4.40
CA LEU A 109 0.54 -3.83 -4.87
C LEU A 109 0.87 -2.90 -3.70
N LEU A 110 0.05 -2.93 -2.65
CA LEU A 110 0.19 -2.03 -1.49
C LEU A 110 1.44 -2.34 -0.68
N VAL A 111 1.80 -3.60 -0.48
CA VAL A 111 3.08 -4.00 0.13
C VAL A 111 4.25 -3.43 -0.67
N GLY A 112 4.23 -3.53 -2.00
CA GLY A 112 5.24 -2.94 -2.87
C GLY A 112 5.34 -1.42 -2.72
N VAL A 113 4.20 -0.71 -2.76
CA VAL A 113 4.14 0.74 -2.57
C VAL A 113 4.67 1.15 -1.20
N PHE A 114 4.24 0.47 -0.13
CA PHE A 114 4.67 0.81 1.23
C PHE A 114 6.16 0.56 1.44
N LEU A 115 6.74 -0.52 0.90
CA LEU A 115 8.19 -0.76 0.93
C LEU A 115 8.95 0.34 0.18
N SER A 116 8.46 0.79 -0.97
CA SER A 116 9.05 1.92 -1.70
C SER A 116 9.05 3.21 -0.87
N VAL A 117 7.98 3.44 -0.09
CA VAL A 117 7.88 4.62 0.79
C VAL A 117 8.81 4.48 1.99
N GLU A 118 8.89 3.30 2.61
CA GLU A 118 9.79 3.06 3.74
C GLU A 118 11.26 3.26 3.36
N VAL A 119 11.67 2.86 2.14
CA VAL A 119 13.01 3.19 1.60
C VAL A 119 13.22 4.71 1.53
N LYS A 120 12.22 5.47 1.11
CA LYS A 120 12.30 6.94 1.04
C LYS A 120 12.31 7.58 2.43
N ILE A 121 11.53 7.05 3.39
CA ILE A 121 11.55 7.49 4.80
C ILE A 121 12.93 7.25 5.40
N ALA A 122 13.50 6.06 5.22
CA ALA A 122 14.80 5.71 5.73
C ALA A 122 15.92 6.62 5.16
N LYS A 123 15.80 7.01 3.88
CA LYS A 123 16.69 7.99 3.21
C LYS A 123 16.39 9.45 3.61
N GLY A 124 15.42 9.71 4.46
CA GLY A 124 15.04 11.08 4.87
C GLY A 124 14.41 11.93 3.76
N LEU A 125 13.95 11.30 2.67
CA LEU A 125 13.35 11.98 1.51
C LEU A 125 11.88 12.37 1.74
N VAL A 126 11.18 11.64 2.61
CA VAL A 126 9.79 11.91 2.96
C VAL A 126 9.56 11.70 4.46
N PRO A 127 8.64 12.44 5.08
CA PRO A 127 8.32 12.25 6.49
C PRO A 127 7.51 10.95 6.72
N PRO A 128 7.68 10.28 7.88
CA PRO A 128 6.92 9.07 8.21
C PRO A 128 5.39 9.23 8.15
N ALA A 129 4.86 10.39 8.52
CA ALA A 129 3.42 10.69 8.49
C ALA A 129 2.82 10.54 7.09
N MET A 130 3.59 10.76 6.03
CA MET A 130 3.14 10.56 4.66
C MET A 130 2.68 9.12 4.39
N LEU A 131 3.26 8.13 5.07
CA LEU A 131 2.85 6.73 4.92
C LEU A 131 1.44 6.48 5.47
N ASP A 132 1.10 7.11 6.60
CA ASP A 132 -0.22 6.95 7.23
C ASP A 132 -1.31 7.56 6.35
N ASP A 133 -1.08 8.74 5.77
CA ASP A 133 -1.99 9.38 4.82
C ASP A 133 -2.24 8.48 3.60
N VAL A 134 -1.18 7.87 3.09
CA VAL A 134 -1.26 6.97 1.94
C VAL A 134 -1.96 5.68 2.29
N LYS A 135 -1.63 5.06 3.43
CA LYS A 135 -2.32 3.83 3.89
C LYS A 135 -3.81 4.08 3.97
N THR A 136 -4.23 5.16 4.62
CA THR A 136 -5.64 5.48 4.82
C THR A 136 -6.35 5.72 3.48
N THR A 137 -5.79 6.61 2.64
CA THR A 137 -6.42 6.99 1.37
C THR A 137 -6.48 5.83 0.38
N THR A 138 -5.39 5.04 0.28
CA THR A 138 -5.29 3.98 -0.73
C THR A 138 -6.00 2.72 -0.31
N ALA A 139 -5.91 2.32 0.96
CA ALA A 139 -6.52 1.09 1.43
C ALA A 139 -8.04 1.11 1.22
N TYR A 140 -8.73 2.16 1.68
CA TYR A 140 -10.18 2.26 1.51
C TYR A 140 -10.62 2.36 0.06
N THR A 141 -9.96 3.21 -0.75
CA THR A 141 -10.31 3.37 -2.17
C THR A 141 -10.12 2.07 -2.94
N LEU A 142 -8.98 1.39 -2.73
CA LEU A 142 -8.68 0.14 -3.42
C LEU A 142 -9.52 -1.02 -2.90
N SER A 143 -9.92 -1.02 -1.61
CA SER A 143 -10.87 -2.01 -1.09
C SER A 143 -12.17 -1.98 -1.88
N ALA A 144 -12.81 -0.81 -1.96
CA ALA A 144 -14.09 -0.65 -2.68
C ALA A 144 -13.99 -1.02 -4.17
N VAL A 145 -12.89 -0.60 -4.85
CA VAL A 145 -12.65 -0.97 -6.25
C VAL A 145 -12.40 -2.47 -6.38
N GLY A 146 -11.66 -3.07 -5.45
CA GLY A 146 -11.37 -4.50 -5.43
C GLY A 146 -12.63 -5.34 -5.26
N ASP A 147 -13.46 -5.00 -4.28
CA ASP A 147 -14.73 -5.68 -4.02
C ASP A 147 -15.68 -5.59 -5.23
N SER A 148 -15.80 -4.42 -5.84
CA SER A 148 -16.65 -4.23 -7.01
C SER A 148 -16.16 -4.94 -8.26
N PHE A 149 -14.85 -4.84 -8.54
CA PHE A 149 -14.26 -5.37 -9.78
C PHE A 149 -13.95 -6.86 -9.67
N PHE A 150 -13.14 -7.28 -8.70
CA PHE A 150 -12.74 -8.69 -8.58
C PHE A 150 -13.86 -9.53 -8.02
N GLY A 151 -14.45 -9.16 -6.88
CA GLY A 151 -15.52 -9.91 -6.24
C GLY A 151 -16.84 -9.82 -7.00
N GLY A 152 -17.31 -8.61 -7.26
CA GLY A 152 -18.62 -8.37 -7.82
C GLY A 152 -18.75 -8.52 -9.35
N SER A 153 -17.66 -8.58 -10.09
CA SER A 153 -17.69 -8.63 -11.56
C SER A 153 -16.89 -9.79 -12.12
N LEU A 154 -15.57 -9.81 -11.90
CA LEU A 154 -14.66 -10.77 -12.52
C LEU A 154 -14.89 -12.20 -12.03
N LEU A 155 -15.09 -12.40 -10.72
CA LEU A 155 -15.39 -13.71 -10.14
C LEU A 155 -16.74 -14.25 -10.66
N GLY A 156 -17.75 -13.37 -10.79
CA GLY A 156 -19.04 -13.73 -11.38
C GLY A 156 -18.91 -14.16 -12.83
N LEU A 157 -18.15 -13.41 -13.66
CA LEU A 157 -17.89 -13.76 -15.05
C LEU A 157 -17.23 -15.14 -15.17
N TRP A 158 -16.21 -15.36 -14.37
CA TRP A 158 -15.51 -16.64 -14.37
C TRP A 158 -16.38 -17.79 -13.92
N GLY A 159 -17.14 -17.64 -12.83
CA GLY A 159 -18.04 -18.67 -12.30
C GLY A 159 -19.16 -19.04 -13.29
N LEU A 160 -19.80 -18.03 -13.90
CA LEU A 160 -20.84 -18.26 -14.91
C LEU A 160 -20.29 -18.91 -16.17
N SER A 161 -19.08 -18.49 -16.62
CA SER A 161 -18.41 -19.14 -17.77
C SER A 161 -18.11 -20.61 -17.49
N ALA A 162 -17.61 -20.91 -16.29
CA ALA A 162 -17.34 -22.28 -15.86
C ALA A 162 -18.63 -23.11 -15.79
N ALA A 163 -19.72 -22.53 -15.25
CA ALA A 163 -21.01 -23.19 -15.16
C ALA A 163 -21.60 -23.48 -16.54
N CYS A 164 -21.56 -22.55 -17.50
CA CYS A 164 -21.99 -22.76 -18.86
C CYS A 164 -21.19 -23.88 -19.57
N LEU A 165 -19.86 -23.89 -19.40
CA LEU A 165 -19.00 -24.96 -19.96
C LEU A 165 -19.33 -26.33 -19.34
N ALA A 166 -19.59 -26.36 -18.03
CA ALA A 166 -19.98 -27.61 -17.33
C ALA A 166 -21.35 -28.11 -17.80
N ALA A 167 -22.35 -27.21 -17.92
CA ALA A 167 -23.69 -27.56 -18.39
C ALA A 167 -23.70 -28.15 -19.83
N THR A 168 -22.77 -27.69 -20.68
CA THR A 168 -22.59 -28.20 -22.03
C THR A 168 -21.63 -29.41 -22.12
N GLY A 169 -21.17 -29.96 -20.98
CA GLY A 169 -20.30 -31.15 -20.93
C GLY A 169 -18.79 -30.87 -21.22
N HIS A 170 -18.37 -29.62 -21.34
CA HIS A 170 -17.01 -29.26 -21.67
C HIS A 170 -16.10 -29.20 -20.43
N VAL A 171 -15.92 -30.33 -19.72
CA VAL A 171 -15.13 -30.41 -18.48
C VAL A 171 -13.67 -29.94 -18.67
N LEU A 172 -13.03 -30.30 -19.80
CA LEU A 172 -11.69 -29.81 -20.12
C LEU A 172 -11.64 -28.29 -20.24
N GLY A 173 -12.69 -27.68 -20.84
CA GLY A 173 -12.83 -26.24 -20.93
C GLY A 173 -12.88 -25.57 -19.57
N VAL A 174 -13.61 -26.16 -18.61
CA VAL A 174 -13.64 -25.67 -17.21
C VAL A 174 -12.25 -25.69 -16.59
N ALA A 175 -11.51 -26.81 -16.76
CA ALA A 175 -10.16 -26.92 -16.22
C ALA A 175 -9.19 -25.89 -16.83
N ILE A 176 -9.22 -25.71 -18.14
CA ILE A 176 -8.41 -24.70 -18.83
C ILE A 176 -8.76 -23.29 -18.33
N LEU A 177 -10.05 -22.96 -18.22
CA LEU A 177 -10.50 -21.67 -17.71
C LEU A 177 -10.04 -21.43 -16.27
N ALA A 178 -10.12 -22.43 -15.39
CA ALA A 178 -9.67 -22.35 -14.01
C ALA A 178 -8.16 -22.12 -13.91
N CYS A 179 -7.36 -22.91 -14.61
CA CYS A 179 -5.90 -22.78 -14.64
C CYS A 179 -5.48 -21.41 -15.23
N GLY A 180 -6.09 -21.00 -16.34
CA GLY A 180 -5.83 -19.73 -16.98
C GLY A 180 -6.11 -18.54 -16.06
N MET A 181 -7.22 -18.57 -15.33
CA MET A 181 -7.57 -17.53 -14.37
C MET A 181 -6.58 -17.47 -13.20
N LEU A 182 -6.22 -18.64 -12.63
CA LEU A 182 -5.22 -18.71 -11.55
C LEU A 182 -3.88 -18.12 -12.00
N VAL A 183 -3.42 -18.48 -13.19
CA VAL A 183 -2.16 -17.93 -13.74
C VAL A 183 -2.29 -16.41 -13.94
N ALA A 184 -3.36 -15.94 -14.57
CA ALA A 184 -3.58 -14.53 -14.84
C ALA A 184 -3.62 -13.68 -13.56
N LEU A 185 -4.32 -14.16 -12.51
CA LEU A 185 -4.40 -13.46 -11.22
C LEU A 185 -3.04 -13.41 -10.50
N ASN A 186 -2.25 -14.50 -10.58
CA ASN A 186 -0.91 -14.51 -9.99
C ASN A 186 0.07 -13.62 -10.74
N LEU A 187 0.02 -13.60 -12.06
CA LEU A 187 0.81 -12.67 -12.88
C LEU A 187 0.43 -11.21 -12.61
N PHE A 188 -0.86 -10.92 -12.47
CA PHE A 188 -1.35 -9.60 -12.09
C PHE A 188 -0.79 -9.17 -10.72
N LYS A 189 -0.86 -10.04 -9.71
CA LYS A 189 -0.32 -9.78 -8.37
C LYS A 189 1.19 -9.52 -8.41
N ALA A 190 1.96 -10.33 -9.15
CA ALA A 190 3.40 -10.16 -9.29
C ALA A 190 3.75 -8.85 -10.01
N ALA A 191 3.08 -8.57 -11.13
CA ALA A 191 3.30 -7.35 -11.91
C ALA A 191 2.97 -6.09 -11.08
N THR A 192 1.85 -6.11 -10.35
CA THR A 192 1.44 -4.97 -9.51
C THR A 192 2.36 -4.78 -8.30
N PHE A 193 2.88 -5.85 -7.68
CA PHE A 193 3.89 -5.75 -6.62
C PHE A 193 5.16 -5.07 -7.12
N VAL A 194 5.70 -5.53 -8.27
CA VAL A 194 6.92 -4.96 -8.86
C VAL A 194 6.70 -3.49 -9.25
N ALA A 195 5.55 -3.18 -9.89
CA ALA A 195 5.19 -1.81 -10.22
C ALA A 195 5.05 -0.93 -8.96
N GLY A 196 4.39 -1.44 -7.92
CA GLY A 196 4.25 -0.75 -6.63
C GLY A 196 5.59 -0.42 -5.99
N TYR A 197 6.52 -1.38 -5.97
CA TYR A 197 7.85 -1.15 -5.41
C TYR A 197 8.70 -0.17 -6.24
N ARG A 198 8.67 -0.27 -7.58
CA ARG A 198 9.47 0.59 -8.47
C ARG A 198 8.93 2.01 -8.58
N GLU A 199 7.63 2.16 -8.73
CA GLU A 199 6.97 3.44 -9.01
C GLU A 199 6.42 4.12 -7.73
N GLY A 200 6.26 3.37 -6.64
CA GLY A 200 5.64 3.87 -5.42
C GLY A 200 4.23 4.42 -5.69
N PHE A 201 3.96 5.65 -5.26
CA PHE A 201 2.64 6.27 -5.44
C PHE A 201 2.22 6.54 -6.90
N GLN A 202 3.17 6.60 -7.82
CA GLN A 202 2.85 6.89 -9.22
C GLN A 202 2.02 5.76 -9.85
N VAL A 203 2.22 4.51 -9.39
CA VAL A 203 1.43 3.37 -9.85
C VAL A 203 -0.08 3.56 -9.60
N LEU A 204 -0.46 4.23 -8.50
CA LEU A 204 -1.86 4.48 -8.17
C LEU A 204 -2.53 5.45 -9.16
N LYS A 205 -1.77 6.44 -9.67
CA LYS A 205 -2.24 7.32 -10.75
C LYS A 205 -2.45 6.56 -12.06
N ARG A 206 -1.56 5.60 -12.35
CA ARG A 206 -1.69 4.71 -13.51
C ARG A 206 -2.90 3.81 -13.38
N LEU A 207 -3.12 3.24 -12.18
CA LEU A 207 -4.27 2.37 -11.90
C LEU A 207 -5.61 3.09 -12.10
N LYS A 208 -5.72 4.37 -11.73
CA LYS A 208 -6.92 5.17 -12.00
C LYS A 208 -7.24 5.29 -13.50
N ARG A 209 -6.23 5.27 -14.38
CA ARG A 209 -6.42 5.33 -15.85
C ARG A 209 -6.97 4.02 -16.42
N LEU A 210 -6.85 2.90 -15.71
CA LEU A 210 -7.40 1.61 -16.15
C LEU A 210 -8.92 1.54 -16.05
N ASP A 211 -9.56 2.53 -15.41
CA ASP A 211 -11.01 2.69 -15.32
C ASP A 211 -11.76 1.41 -14.94
N LEU A 212 -11.22 0.71 -13.94
CA LEU A 212 -11.73 -0.60 -13.49
C LEU A 212 -13.21 -0.55 -13.09
N ILE A 213 -13.70 0.61 -12.66
CA ILE A 213 -15.10 0.80 -12.27
C ILE A 213 -16.02 0.63 -13.49
N ASN A 214 -15.70 1.28 -14.62
CA ASN A 214 -16.50 1.15 -15.85
C ASN A 214 -16.33 -0.24 -16.49
N TRP A 215 -15.13 -0.82 -16.44
CA TRP A 215 -14.92 -2.21 -16.84
C TRP A 215 -15.77 -3.18 -16.00
N GLY A 216 -15.78 -3.01 -14.67
CA GLY A 216 -16.62 -3.80 -13.78
C GLY A 216 -18.12 -3.70 -14.12
N ARG A 217 -18.59 -2.49 -14.44
CA ARG A 217 -19.99 -2.28 -14.89
C ARG A 217 -20.31 -3.04 -16.17
N ARG A 218 -19.42 -2.99 -17.17
CA ARG A 218 -19.59 -3.74 -18.44
C ARG A 218 -19.63 -5.26 -18.19
N ILE A 219 -18.74 -5.77 -17.36
CA ILE A 219 -18.69 -7.19 -16.99
C ILE A 219 -19.98 -7.62 -16.29
N LYS A 220 -20.56 -6.79 -15.42
CA LYS A 220 -21.85 -7.10 -14.76
C LYS A 220 -22.99 -7.27 -15.76
N VAL A 221 -23.02 -6.48 -16.84
CA VAL A 221 -24.00 -6.67 -17.93
C VAL A 221 -23.79 -8.01 -18.63
N VAL A 222 -22.53 -8.36 -18.93
CA VAL A 222 -22.21 -9.68 -19.50
C VAL A 222 -22.61 -10.81 -18.56
N ASN A 223 -22.37 -10.67 -17.26
CA ASN A 223 -22.80 -11.65 -16.25
C ASN A 223 -24.32 -11.86 -16.24
N ALA A 224 -25.11 -10.78 -16.38
CA ALA A 224 -26.57 -10.88 -16.46
C ALA A 224 -27.02 -11.67 -17.69
N VAL A 225 -26.41 -11.40 -18.86
CA VAL A 225 -26.68 -12.15 -20.10
C VAL A 225 -26.29 -13.62 -19.93
N MET A 226 -25.12 -13.91 -19.40
CA MET A 226 -24.67 -15.29 -19.17
C MET A 226 -25.56 -16.06 -18.19
N LEU A 227 -26.06 -15.39 -17.16
CA LEU A 227 -27.01 -16.02 -16.23
C LEU A 227 -28.32 -16.43 -16.95
N THR A 228 -28.81 -15.58 -17.87
CA THR A 228 -29.97 -15.90 -18.69
C THR A 228 -29.69 -17.09 -19.61
N VAL A 229 -28.52 -17.13 -20.25
CA VAL A 229 -28.11 -18.27 -21.09
C VAL A 229 -28.00 -19.55 -20.27
N LEU A 230 -27.39 -19.49 -19.08
CA LEU A 230 -27.28 -20.64 -18.19
C LEU A 230 -28.67 -21.20 -17.81
N TRP A 231 -29.60 -20.29 -17.50
CA TRP A 231 -30.99 -20.65 -17.19
C TRP A 231 -31.69 -21.38 -18.37
N MET A 232 -31.33 -21.02 -19.61
CA MET A 232 -31.88 -21.68 -20.80
C MET A 232 -31.26 -23.06 -21.08
N LEU A 233 -30.08 -23.34 -20.51
CA LEU A 233 -29.35 -24.61 -20.70
C LEU A 233 -29.72 -25.67 -19.65
N THR A 234 -30.33 -25.25 -18.54
CA THR A 234 -30.75 -26.11 -17.42
C THR A 234 -32.24 -26.38 -17.44
#